data_e2926862ec6ffbe69b090ec1479d54a7
#
_entry.id   e2926862ec6ffbe69b090ec1479d54a7
#
_cell.length_a   1.000
_cell.length_b   1.000
_cell.length_c   1.000
_cell.angle_alpha   90.00
_cell.angle_beta   90.00
_cell.angle_gamma   90.00
#
_symmetry.space_group_name_H-M   'P 1'
#
loop_
_entity.id
_entity.type
_entity.pdbx_description
1 polymer ?
#
loop_
_entity_poly.entity_id
_entity_poly.type
_entity_poly.pdbx_seq_one_letter_code
_entity_poly.pdbx_strand_id
1 'polypeptide(L)'
;FAPANNDEQGAASKPAPTSSPAADGPCNVKVTDTSSTPKVPSDLTWKTGQEGLTWPVSKSVGPTKTVDGFDACFARSPLGAALAATTAIYDQYGKHSAAESLNFYIADSTGKKKSLAVAPEQSDPEQMRSSGMNPAGFSIDAFTKDRVELTLVYSYPSSSTGYYGMPMT
;
A
#
# COMPACT_ATOMS: atom_id res chain seq x y z
N PHE A 1 21.30 -41.86 36.93
CA PHE A 1 20.88 -41.65 35.56
C PHE A 1 19.40 -41.42 35.57
N ALA A 2 18.96 -40.16 35.48
CA ALA A 2 17.56 -39.77 35.28
C ALA A 2 17.38 -39.27 33.86
N PRO A 3 16.35 -39.70 33.12
CA PRO A 3 16.04 -39.12 31.79
C PRO A 3 15.37 -37.77 31.95
N ALA A 4 15.80 -36.81 31.12
CA ALA A 4 15.22 -35.49 31.01
C ALA A 4 13.82 -35.61 30.38
N ASN A 5 12.82 -35.02 31.04
CA ASN A 5 11.49 -34.81 30.47
C ASN A 5 11.59 -33.62 29.49
N ASN A 6 11.34 -33.87 28.24
CA ASN A 6 11.01 -32.87 27.26
C ASN A 6 9.56 -32.45 27.43
N ASP A 7 9.33 -31.31 28.08
CA ASP A 7 8.04 -30.65 28.02
C ASP A 7 7.92 -30.00 26.62
N GLU A 8 7.12 -30.65 25.79
CA GLU A 8 6.60 -30.05 24.56
C GLU A 8 5.71 -28.86 24.94
N GLN A 9 6.25 -27.68 24.82
CA GLN A 9 5.52 -26.43 24.95
C GLN A 9 4.66 -26.25 23.70
N GLY A 10 3.39 -26.61 23.86
CA GLY A 10 2.37 -26.44 22.81
C GLY A 10 2.32 -25.00 22.33
N ALA A 11 2.55 -24.81 21.05
CA ALA A 11 2.37 -23.55 20.39
C ALA A 11 0.91 -23.10 20.54
N ALA A 12 0.68 -22.11 21.38
CA ALA A 12 -0.62 -21.48 21.53
C ALA A 12 -0.99 -20.83 20.20
N SER A 13 -1.99 -21.37 19.54
CA SER A 13 -2.60 -20.80 18.36
C SER A 13 -3.10 -19.39 18.72
N LYS A 14 -2.48 -18.38 18.15
CA LYS A 14 -2.90 -16.98 18.28
C LYS A 14 -4.33 -16.88 17.73
N PRO A 15 -5.31 -16.37 18.49
CA PRO A 15 -6.67 -16.24 17.98
C PRO A 15 -6.68 -15.35 16.76
N ALA A 16 -7.34 -15.78 15.71
CA ALA A 16 -7.58 -14.97 14.53
C ALA A 16 -8.35 -13.69 14.96
N PRO A 17 -7.94 -12.51 14.51
CA PRO A 17 -8.64 -11.28 14.86
C PRO A 17 -10.05 -11.33 14.28
N THR A 18 -11.06 -11.30 15.16
CA THR A 18 -12.46 -11.14 14.78
C THR A 18 -12.64 -9.74 14.24
N SER A 19 -12.75 -9.62 12.92
CA SER A 19 -12.96 -8.33 12.25
C SER A 19 -14.40 -7.89 12.40
N SER A 20 -14.67 -6.99 13.35
CA SER A 20 -15.86 -6.13 13.25
C SER A 20 -15.68 -5.17 12.08
N PRO A 21 -16.67 -4.97 11.22
CA PRO A 21 -16.60 -3.98 10.16
C PRO A 21 -16.53 -2.59 10.80
N ALA A 22 -15.35 -1.98 10.78
CA ALA A 22 -15.21 -0.59 11.15
C ALA A 22 -15.70 0.27 9.99
N ALA A 23 -17.00 0.56 9.98
CA ALA A 23 -17.51 1.74 9.32
C ALA A 23 -17.09 2.97 10.14
N ASP A 24 -16.97 4.11 9.46
CA ASP A 24 -17.03 5.47 10.01
C ASP A 24 -15.69 6.16 10.25
N GLY A 25 -15.06 6.47 9.15
CA GLY A 25 -14.25 7.67 9.01
C GLY A 25 -14.92 8.58 7.96
N PRO A 26 -14.44 9.82 7.75
CA PRO A 26 -14.98 10.77 6.74
C PRO A 26 -15.03 10.18 5.31
N CYS A 27 -14.38 9.07 5.09
CA CYS A 27 -14.34 8.35 3.82
C CYS A 27 -15.49 7.35 3.63
N ASN A 28 -15.97 6.71 4.70
CA ASN A 28 -17.07 5.74 4.69
C ASN A 28 -17.01 4.69 3.54
N VAL A 29 -15.82 4.16 3.27
CA VAL A 29 -15.63 3.11 2.26
C VAL A 29 -15.92 1.75 2.90
N LYS A 30 -16.88 1.01 2.34
CA LYS A 30 -17.29 -0.28 2.88
C LYS A 30 -16.13 -1.29 2.79
N VAL A 31 -15.81 -1.91 3.92
CA VAL A 31 -14.82 -3.01 3.98
C VAL A 31 -15.52 -4.33 3.69
N THR A 32 -15.09 -5.03 2.66
CA THR A 32 -15.69 -6.30 2.22
C THR A 32 -14.74 -7.49 2.39
N ASP A 33 -13.43 -7.26 2.45
CA ASP A 33 -12.41 -8.30 2.58
C ASP A 33 -11.26 -7.81 3.47
N THR A 34 -10.99 -8.54 4.55
CA THR A 34 -9.90 -8.27 5.50
C THR A 34 -8.87 -9.40 5.53
N SER A 35 -8.93 -10.31 4.57
CA SER A 35 -7.97 -11.41 4.48
C SER A 35 -6.57 -10.93 4.14
N SER A 36 -5.55 -11.68 4.55
CA SER A 36 -4.16 -11.43 4.15
C SER A 36 -3.89 -11.72 2.67
N THR A 37 -4.81 -12.45 2.03
CA THR A 37 -4.81 -12.76 0.60
C THR A 37 -6.14 -12.31 -0.01
N PRO A 38 -6.37 -10.98 -0.11
CA PRO A 38 -7.65 -10.48 -0.57
C PRO A 38 -7.90 -10.84 -2.02
N LYS A 39 -9.17 -11.06 -2.35
CA LYS A 39 -9.58 -11.29 -3.74
C LYS A 39 -9.45 -10.00 -4.53
N VAL A 40 -9.00 -10.11 -5.77
CA VAL A 40 -9.01 -8.99 -6.72
C VAL A 40 -10.47 -8.58 -6.98
N PRO A 41 -10.85 -7.33 -6.72
CA PRO A 41 -12.22 -6.89 -6.98
C PRO A 41 -12.52 -6.84 -8.48
N SER A 42 -13.74 -7.15 -8.84
CA SER A 42 -14.18 -7.18 -10.25
C SER A 42 -14.13 -5.80 -10.93
N ASP A 43 -14.09 -4.74 -10.15
CA ASP A 43 -14.01 -3.34 -10.60
C ASP A 43 -12.58 -2.77 -10.53
N LEU A 44 -11.56 -3.62 -10.36
CA LEU A 44 -10.18 -3.19 -10.45
C LEU A 44 -9.89 -2.72 -11.89
N THR A 45 -9.38 -1.52 -12.00
CA THR A 45 -8.99 -0.91 -13.28
C THR A 45 -7.63 -0.23 -13.15
N TRP A 46 -7.05 0.19 -14.27
CA TRP A 46 -5.80 0.90 -14.30
C TRP A 46 -6.04 2.38 -14.60
N LYS A 47 -5.65 3.24 -13.67
CA LYS A 47 -5.62 4.69 -13.87
C LYS A 47 -4.36 5.03 -14.64
N THR A 48 -4.48 5.94 -15.63
CA THR A 48 -3.34 6.45 -16.38
C THR A 48 -3.07 7.89 -15.94
N GLY A 49 -1.84 8.16 -15.55
CA GLY A 49 -1.33 9.48 -15.17
C GLY A 49 -0.49 10.12 -16.27
N GLN A 50 0.42 11.00 -15.86
CA GLN A 50 1.35 11.66 -16.77
C GLN A 50 2.32 10.66 -17.41
N GLU A 51 2.78 10.96 -18.61
CA GLU A 51 3.71 10.14 -19.38
C GLU A 51 3.32 8.66 -19.53
N GLY A 52 2.00 8.36 -19.41
CA GLY A 52 1.49 7.00 -19.53
C GLY A 52 1.77 6.10 -18.32
N LEU A 53 2.20 6.64 -17.19
CA LEU A 53 2.30 5.89 -15.94
C LEU A 53 0.93 5.33 -15.55
N THR A 54 0.88 4.05 -15.16
CA THR A 54 -0.37 3.38 -14.79
C THR A 54 -0.27 2.70 -13.44
N TRP A 55 -1.36 2.75 -12.67
CA TRP A 55 -1.48 2.06 -11.38
C TRP A 55 -2.91 1.60 -11.12
N PRO A 56 -3.08 0.54 -10.30
CA PRO A 56 -4.39 -0.04 -10.05
C PRO A 56 -5.25 0.84 -9.14
N VAL A 57 -6.54 0.93 -9.46
CA VAL A 57 -7.58 1.59 -8.67
C VAL A 57 -8.87 0.75 -8.69
N SER A 58 -9.75 0.96 -7.70
CA SER A 58 -11.03 0.26 -7.62
C SER A 58 -12.12 1.19 -7.08
N LYS A 59 -13.27 1.24 -7.73
CA LYS A 59 -14.40 2.06 -7.27
C LYS A 59 -14.94 1.61 -5.91
N SER A 60 -14.85 0.32 -5.61
CA SER A 60 -15.32 -0.24 -4.34
C SER A 60 -14.30 -0.20 -3.20
N VAL A 61 -13.00 -0.15 -3.53
CA VAL A 61 -11.92 -0.21 -2.54
C VAL A 61 -11.17 1.12 -2.42
N GLY A 62 -11.04 1.86 -3.50
CA GLY A 62 -10.42 3.18 -3.52
C GLY A 62 -9.43 3.39 -4.67
N PRO A 63 -9.09 4.68 -4.90
CA PRO A 63 -9.62 5.87 -4.25
C PRO A 63 -11.10 6.13 -4.63
N THR A 64 -11.92 6.53 -3.65
CA THR A 64 -13.35 6.79 -3.88
C THR A 64 -13.70 8.27 -3.91
N LYS A 65 -12.77 9.12 -3.52
CA LYS A 65 -12.92 10.59 -3.50
C LYS A 65 -11.62 11.27 -3.91
N THR A 66 -11.74 12.53 -4.25
CA THR A 66 -10.61 13.46 -4.38
C THR A 66 -10.73 14.50 -3.27
N VAL A 67 -9.64 14.76 -2.54
CA VAL A 67 -9.54 15.75 -1.48
C VAL A 67 -8.34 16.65 -1.79
N ASP A 68 -8.56 17.93 -1.92
CA ASP A 68 -7.54 18.92 -2.28
C ASP A 68 -6.73 18.57 -3.55
N GLY A 69 -7.34 17.84 -4.46
CA GLY A 69 -6.73 17.37 -5.69
C GLY A 69 -6.06 15.99 -5.59
N PHE A 70 -5.92 15.44 -4.40
CA PHE A 70 -5.35 14.12 -4.16
C PHE A 70 -6.40 13.01 -4.21
N ASP A 71 -6.03 11.87 -4.78
CA ASP A 71 -6.83 10.66 -4.73
C ASP A 71 -6.89 10.12 -3.30
N ALA A 72 -8.07 10.01 -2.74
CA ALA A 72 -8.27 9.72 -1.32
C ALA A 72 -9.40 8.72 -1.07
N CYS A 73 -9.55 8.32 0.19
CA CYS A 73 -10.59 7.45 0.66
C CYS A 73 -10.51 6.02 0.12
N PHE A 74 -9.73 5.23 0.82
CA PHE A 74 -9.55 3.81 0.59
C PHE A 74 -10.23 2.99 1.69
N ALA A 75 -10.64 1.77 1.35
CA ALA A 75 -11.18 0.84 2.33
C ALA A 75 -10.13 0.50 3.39
N ARG A 76 -10.54 0.42 4.66
CA ARG A 76 -9.66 0.00 5.77
C ARG A 76 -9.44 -1.50 5.74
N SER A 77 -8.74 -1.96 4.73
CA SER A 77 -8.46 -3.37 4.43
C SER A 77 -7.04 -3.53 3.88
N PRO A 78 -6.49 -4.74 3.85
CA PRO A 78 -5.19 -5.00 3.24
C PRO A 78 -5.08 -4.51 1.80
N LEU A 79 -6.07 -4.78 0.97
CA LEU A 79 -6.09 -4.30 -0.41
C LEU A 79 -6.21 -2.78 -0.50
N GLY A 80 -7.06 -2.17 0.34
CA GLY A 80 -7.21 -0.71 0.38
C GLY A 80 -5.91 -0.01 0.76
N ALA A 81 -5.15 -0.58 1.71
CA ALA A 81 -3.82 -0.07 2.07
C ALA A 81 -2.81 -0.22 0.92
N ALA A 82 -2.82 -1.35 0.20
CA ALA A 82 -1.96 -1.55 -0.96
C ALA A 82 -2.28 -0.55 -2.09
N LEU A 83 -3.56 -0.30 -2.37
CA LEU A 83 -3.97 0.70 -3.36
C LEU A 83 -3.60 2.13 -2.91
N ALA A 84 -3.76 2.46 -1.61
CA ALA A 84 -3.38 3.75 -1.05
C ALA A 84 -1.87 3.99 -1.17
N ALA A 85 -1.05 3.01 -0.77
CA ALA A 85 0.40 3.08 -0.86
C ALA A 85 0.88 3.22 -2.31
N THR A 86 0.30 2.46 -3.23
CA THR A 86 0.62 2.56 -4.66
C THR A 86 0.23 3.94 -5.21
N THR A 87 -0.97 4.43 -4.87
CA THR A 87 -1.43 5.76 -5.28
C THR A 87 -0.48 6.85 -4.77
N ALA A 88 -0.05 6.78 -3.51
CA ALA A 88 0.89 7.74 -2.92
C ALA A 88 2.24 7.79 -3.65
N ILE A 89 2.72 6.63 -4.15
CA ILE A 89 3.95 6.56 -4.94
C ILE A 89 3.76 7.23 -6.30
N TYR A 90 2.66 6.94 -6.99
CA TYR A 90 2.43 7.47 -8.34
C TYR A 90 1.99 8.94 -8.36
N ASP A 91 1.35 9.43 -7.29
CA ASP A 91 0.89 10.82 -7.19
C ASP A 91 2.05 11.83 -7.27
N GLN A 92 3.20 11.52 -6.68
CA GLN A 92 4.39 12.38 -6.73
C GLN A 92 4.99 12.55 -8.13
N TYR A 93 4.56 11.75 -9.11
CA TYR A 93 4.90 11.88 -10.53
C TYR A 93 3.79 12.57 -11.32
N GLY A 94 2.75 13.05 -10.66
CA GLY A 94 1.60 13.74 -11.23
C GLY A 94 1.75 15.26 -11.21
N LYS A 95 0.66 15.94 -10.87
CA LYS A 95 0.61 17.40 -10.75
C LYS A 95 1.12 17.94 -9.41
N HIS A 96 1.23 17.10 -8.40
CA HIS A 96 1.73 17.49 -7.08
C HIS A 96 3.25 17.27 -7.01
N SER A 97 3.92 18.12 -6.25
CA SER A 97 5.32 17.90 -5.92
C SER A 97 5.49 16.67 -5.02
N ALA A 98 6.69 16.11 -4.97
CA ALA A 98 6.98 15.01 -4.05
C ALA A 98 6.72 15.41 -2.59
N ALA A 99 7.00 16.66 -2.21
CA ALA A 99 6.75 17.15 -0.85
C ALA A 99 5.25 17.24 -0.53
N GLU A 100 4.40 17.69 -1.48
CA GLU A 100 2.95 17.73 -1.30
C GLU A 100 2.38 16.33 -1.14
N SER A 101 2.76 15.39 -1.99
CA SER A 101 2.34 13.98 -1.91
C SER A 101 2.77 13.33 -0.60
N LEU A 102 4.02 13.53 -0.16
CA LEU A 102 4.50 13.05 1.14
C LEU A 102 3.70 13.66 2.31
N ASN A 103 3.39 14.95 2.25
CA ASN A 103 2.62 15.61 3.30
C ASN A 103 1.19 15.12 3.37
N PHE A 104 0.57 14.80 2.24
CA PHE A 104 -0.80 14.31 2.19
C PHE A 104 -0.94 12.84 2.62
N TYR A 105 -0.10 11.96 2.06
CA TYR A 105 -0.27 10.51 2.24
C TYR A 105 0.47 9.91 3.43
N ILE A 106 1.57 10.53 3.89
CA ILE A 106 2.44 9.94 4.91
C ILE A 106 2.19 10.57 6.27
N ALA A 107 1.93 9.72 7.27
CA ALA A 107 1.77 10.15 8.66
C ALA A 107 3.07 10.78 9.19
N ASP A 108 2.92 11.71 10.14
CA ASP A 108 4.06 12.39 10.75
C ASP A 108 4.99 11.41 11.47
N SER A 109 6.23 11.39 11.05
CA SER A 109 7.26 10.47 11.55
C SER A 109 8.67 11.01 11.27
N THR A 110 9.66 10.41 11.92
CA THR A 110 11.07 10.69 11.60
C THR A 110 11.40 10.30 10.15
N GLY A 111 10.77 9.23 9.63
CA GLY A 111 10.93 8.80 8.24
C GLY A 111 10.42 9.86 7.26
N LYS A 112 9.20 10.38 7.48
CA LYS A 112 8.63 11.47 6.66
C LYS A 112 9.55 12.69 6.64
N LYS A 113 10.07 13.13 7.80
CA LYS A 113 10.99 14.27 7.88
C LYS A 113 12.25 14.06 7.06
N LYS A 114 12.84 12.86 7.11
CA LYS A 114 14.01 12.50 6.28
C LYS A 114 13.67 12.51 4.80
N SER A 115 12.53 11.95 4.41
CA SER A 115 12.07 11.93 3.01
C SER A 115 11.83 13.34 2.47
N LEU A 116 11.18 14.21 3.26
CA LEU A 116 10.96 15.62 2.88
C LEU A 116 12.27 16.40 2.70
N ALA A 117 13.30 16.10 3.50
CA ALA A 117 14.60 16.78 3.41
C ALA A 117 15.34 16.50 2.09
N VAL A 118 15.00 15.40 1.40
CA VAL A 118 15.64 14.99 0.13
C VAL A 118 14.65 14.92 -1.03
N ALA A 119 13.38 15.28 -0.80
CA ALA A 119 12.36 15.26 -1.84
C ALA A 119 12.71 16.27 -2.94
N PRO A 120 12.65 15.86 -4.22
CA PRO A 120 12.82 16.80 -5.32
C PRO A 120 11.63 17.78 -5.38
N GLU A 121 11.83 18.95 -5.96
CA GLU A 121 10.72 19.89 -6.24
C GLU A 121 9.66 19.24 -7.13
N GLN A 122 10.09 18.48 -8.13
CA GLN A 122 9.24 17.72 -9.03
C GLN A 122 9.90 16.37 -9.31
N SER A 123 9.14 15.29 -9.15
CA SER A 123 9.56 13.96 -9.59
C SER A 123 9.38 13.85 -11.11
N ASP A 124 10.33 13.20 -11.77
CA ASP A 124 10.31 13.05 -13.23
C ASP A 124 9.50 11.80 -13.64
N PRO A 125 8.30 11.98 -14.24
CA PRO A 125 7.47 10.85 -14.65
C PRO A 125 8.08 10.06 -15.82
N GLU A 126 8.86 10.70 -16.69
CA GLU A 126 9.56 10.02 -17.78
C GLU A 126 10.68 9.10 -17.26
N GLN A 127 11.40 9.52 -16.22
CA GLN A 127 12.39 8.68 -15.56
C GLN A 127 11.71 7.44 -14.94
N MET A 128 10.56 7.63 -14.28
CA MET A 128 9.78 6.51 -13.72
C MET A 128 9.31 5.57 -14.84
N ARG A 129 8.76 6.10 -15.91
CA ARG A 129 8.29 5.34 -17.07
C ARG A 129 9.43 4.57 -17.75
N SER A 130 10.56 5.23 -18.00
CA SER A 130 11.71 4.62 -18.67
C SER A 130 12.40 3.54 -17.83
N SER A 131 12.23 3.56 -16.51
CA SER A 131 12.70 2.47 -15.64
C SER A 131 12.00 1.15 -15.93
N GLY A 132 10.82 1.19 -16.54
CA GLY A 132 9.98 0.02 -16.81
C GLY A 132 9.35 -0.60 -15.55
N MET A 133 9.43 0.08 -14.42
CA MET A 133 8.87 -0.37 -13.15
C MET A 133 7.35 -0.26 -13.16
N ASN A 134 6.64 -1.38 -12.98
CA ASN A 134 5.18 -1.42 -12.95
C ASN A 134 4.67 -2.16 -11.72
N PRO A 135 3.54 -1.74 -11.11
CA PRO A 135 2.93 -2.48 -10.02
C PRO A 135 2.56 -3.90 -10.46
N ALA A 136 3.03 -4.90 -9.73
CA ALA A 136 2.78 -6.32 -10.03
C ALA A 136 1.92 -6.99 -8.95
N GLY A 137 1.98 -6.50 -7.71
CA GLY A 137 1.23 -7.07 -6.62
C GLY A 137 1.67 -6.55 -5.26
N PHE A 138 1.30 -7.26 -4.23
CA PHE A 138 1.71 -6.98 -2.85
C PHE A 138 1.64 -8.24 -1.99
N SER A 139 2.35 -8.25 -0.88
CA SER A 139 2.17 -9.19 0.22
C SER A 139 1.80 -8.46 1.50
N ILE A 140 1.04 -9.10 2.38
CA ILE A 140 0.69 -8.58 3.69
C ILE A 140 1.59 -9.24 4.73
N ASP A 141 2.39 -8.42 5.41
CA ASP A 141 3.32 -8.88 6.43
C ASP A 141 2.65 -8.86 7.82
N ALA A 142 1.81 -7.85 8.09
CA ALA A 142 0.95 -7.79 9.27
C ALA A 142 -0.29 -6.94 9.01
N PHE A 143 -1.39 -7.28 9.66
CA PHE A 143 -2.65 -6.52 9.58
C PHE A 143 -3.35 -6.46 10.94
N THR A 144 -3.71 -5.26 11.34
CA THR A 144 -4.58 -4.98 12.47
C THR A 144 -5.66 -3.98 12.05
N LYS A 145 -6.61 -3.70 12.92
CA LYS A 145 -7.67 -2.71 12.66
C LYS A 145 -7.12 -1.33 12.23
N ASP A 146 -5.97 -0.94 12.77
CA ASP A 146 -5.43 0.42 12.63
C ASP A 146 -4.08 0.47 11.90
N ARG A 147 -3.51 -0.69 11.54
CA ARG A 147 -2.19 -0.76 10.90
C ARG A 147 -2.11 -1.92 9.92
N VAL A 148 -1.51 -1.65 8.78
CA VAL A 148 -1.08 -2.64 7.80
C VAL A 148 0.42 -2.51 7.59
N GLU A 149 1.13 -3.62 7.62
CA GLU A 149 2.49 -3.75 7.12
C GLU A 149 2.40 -4.60 5.86
N LEU A 150 2.93 -4.07 4.77
CA LEU A 150 2.86 -4.73 3.47
C LEU A 150 4.13 -4.49 2.66
N THR A 151 4.38 -5.36 1.71
CA THR A 151 5.43 -5.18 0.70
C THR A 151 4.75 -5.02 -0.67
N LEU A 152 4.91 -3.86 -1.28
CA LEU A 152 4.52 -3.67 -2.69
C LEU A 152 5.52 -4.38 -3.59
N VAL A 153 5.03 -5.06 -4.59
CA VAL A 153 5.84 -5.80 -5.56
C VAL A 153 5.73 -5.12 -6.92
N TYR A 154 6.87 -4.79 -7.49
CA TYR A 154 6.97 -4.19 -8.82
C TYR A 154 7.67 -5.14 -9.76
N SER A 155 7.19 -5.25 -10.99
CA SER A 155 7.96 -5.84 -12.08
C SER A 155 9.03 -4.83 -12.51
N TYR A 156 10.25 -5.34 -12.73
CA TYR A 156 11.39 -4.53 -13.10
C TYR A 156 12.19 -5.25 -14.21
N PRO A 157 11.98 -4.88 -15.48
CA PRO A 157 12.54 -5.62 -16.63
C PRO A 157 14.07 -5.74 -16.64
N SER A 158 14.79 -4.76 -16.05
CA SER A 158 16.26 -4.78 -15.97
C SER A 158 16.81 -5.56 -14.77
N SER A 159 15.96 -6.11 -13.91
CA SER A 159 16.36 -6.98 -12.79
C SER A 159 16.49 -8.42 -13.26
N SER A 160 17.54 -9.12 -12.81
CA SER A 160 17.72 -10.56 -13.07
C SER A 160 16.60 -11.43 -12.48
N THR A 161 15.92 -10.95 -11.44
CA THR A 161 14.76 -11.60 -10.81
C THR A 161 13.43 -11.16 -11.40
N GLY A 162 13.41 -10.06 -12.15
CA GLY A 162 12.21 -9.47 -12.73
C GLY A 162 11.29 -8.75 -11.72
N TYR A 163 11.60 -8.76 -10.42
CA TYR A 163 10.74 -8.15 -9.37
C TYR A 163 11.56 -7.42 -8.32
N TYR A 164 10.95 -6.38 -7.76
CA TYR A 164 11.46 -5.59 -6.64
C TYR A 164 10.36 -5.44 -5.57
N GLY A 165 10.71 -5.67 -4.30
CA GLY A 165 9.81 -5.50 -3.16
C GLY A 165 10.07 -4.18 -2.44
N MET A 166 9.01 -3.40 -2.16
CA MET A 166 9.06 -2.15 -1.42
C MET A 166 8.23 -2.29 -0.13
N PRO A 167 8.86 -2.46 1.04
CA PRO A 167 8.16 -2.52 2.33
C PRO A 167 7.46 -1.20 2.66
N MET A 168 6.23 -1.27 3.16
CA MET A 168 5.38 -0.15 3.55
C MET A 168 4.72 -0.42 4.91
N THR A 169 4.52 0.61 5.73
CA THR A 169 3.82 0.54 7.03
C THR A 169 2.83 1.69 7.16
#